data_fc25a7e196e326fb8bc68f702346ac1d
#
_entry.id   fc25a7e196e326fb8bc68f702346ac1d
#
_cell.length_a   1.000
_cell.length_b   1.000
_cell.length_c   1.000
_cell.angle_alpha   90.00
_cell.angle_beta   90.00
_cell.angle_gamma   90.00
#
_symmetry.space_group_name_H-M   'P 1'
#
loop_
_entity.id
_entity.type
_entity.pdbx_description
1 polymer ?
#
loop_
_entity_poly.entity_id
_entity_poly.type
_entity_poly.pdbx_seq_one_letter_code
_entity_poly.pdbx_strand_id
1 'polypeptide(L)'
;MAKQAVARMVDLEPIDRLEEKIGLLVGMITQLRAEKAQSLDTNARLSAEIEQLRARLSDAEQVNTEVAALRDERDVIRTRVSEMLQQLEAI
;
A
#
# COMPACT_ATOMS: atom_id res chain seq x y z
N MET A 1 -59.04 32.40 -6.59
CA MET A 1 -58.00 31.96 -7.52
C MET A 1 -56.63 32.55 -7.22
N ALA A 2 -56.52 33.85 -6.97
CA ALA A 2 -55.25 34.48 -6.68
C ALA A 2 -54.60 33.95 -5.37
N LYS A 3 -55.40 33.66 -4.34
CA LYS A 3 -54.90 33.08 -3.08
C LYS A 3 -54.31 31.68 -3.24
N GLN A 4 -54.89 30.86 -4.08
CA GLN A 4 -54.38 29.51 -4.33
C GLN A 4 -53.10 29.55 -5.16
N ALA A 5 -52.96 30.47 -6.10
CA ALA A 5 -51.72 30.63 -6.88
C ALA A 5 -50.57 31.13 -6.02
N VAL A 6 -50.83 32.08 -5.13
CA VAL A 6 -49.85 32.59 -4.18
C VAL A 6 -49.46 31.52 -3.15
N ALA A 7 -50.43 30.74 -2.64
CA ALA A 7 -50.16 29.63 -1.73
C ALA A 7 -49.30 28.53 -2.42
N ARG A 8 -49.56 28.22 -3.67
CA ARG A 8 -48.74 27.26 -4.43
C ARG A 8 -47.34 27.78 -4.64
N MET A 9 -47.14 29.06 -4.90
CA MET A 9 -45.80 29.63 -5.06
C MET A 9 -45.00 29.60 -3.76
N VAL A 10 -45.67 29.88 -2.61
CA VAL A 10 -45.04 29.82 -1.29
C VAL A 10 -44.68 28.37 -0.91
N ASP A 11 -45.55 27.39 -1.27
CA ASP A 11 -45.34 25.98 -0.94
C ASP A 11 -44.28 25.29 -1.83
N LEU A 12 -44.13 25.74 -3.07
CA LEU A 12 -43.21 25.15 -4.04
C LEU A 12 -41.76 25.52 -3.75
N GLU A 13 -41.51 26.72 -3.27
CA GLU A 13 -40.13 27.17 -3.03
C GLU A 13 -39.38 26.34 -1.99
N PRO A 14 -39.94 26.00 -0.82
CA PRO A 14 -39.32 25.12 0.16
C PRO A 14 -39.11 23.69 -0.41
N ILE A 15 -40.04 23.20 -1.21
CA ILE A 15 -39.94 21.89 -1.84
C ILE A 15 -38.78 21.87 -2.86
N ASP A 16 -38.67 22.91 -3.68
CA ASP A 16 -37.56 23.03 -4.64
C ASP A 16 -36.21 23.09 -3.93
N ARG A 17 -36.11 23.77 -2.81
CA ARG A 17 -34.88 23.81 -2.00
C ARG A 17 -34.54 22.44 -1.43
N LEU A 18 -35.54 21.69 -0.98
CA LEU A 18 -35.36 20.34 -0.47
C LEU A 18 -34.88 19.43 -1.59
N GLU A 19 -35.46 19.53 -2.77
CA GLU A 19 -35.05 18.75 -3.94
C GLU A 19 -33.58 19.02 -4.31
N GLU A 20 -33.20 20.30 -4.31
CA GLU A 20 -31.79 20.67 -4.57
C GLU A 20 -30.85 20.09 -3.53
N LYS A 21 -31.20 20.18 -2.26
CA LYS A 21 -30.39 19.63 -1.15
C LYS A 21 -30.31 18.12 -1.24
N ILE A 22 -31.41 17.46 -1.54
CA ILE A 22 -31.45 16.01 -1.73
C ILE A 22 -30.56 15.62 -2.91
N GLY A 23 -30.63 16.36 -4.01
CA GLY A 23 -29.78 16.14 -5.18
C GLY A 23 -28.30 16.27 -4.84
N LEU A 24 -27.94 17.30 -4.07
CA LEU A 24 -26.56 17.49 -3.61
C LEU A 24 -26.10 16.36 -2.70
N LEU A 25 -26.95 15.95 -1.75
CA LEU A 25 -26.64 14.85 -0.83
C LEU A 25 -26.48 13.53 -1.57
N VAL A 26 -27.34 13.24 -2.52
CA VAL A 26 -27.23 12.03 -3.36
C VAL A 26 -25.93 12.06 -4.15
N GLY A 27 -25.57 13.20 -4.72
CA GLY A 27 -24.30 13.38 -5.42
C GLY A 27 -23.10 13.15 -4.51
N MET A 28 -23.14 13.69 -3.30
CA MET A 28 -22.08 13.47 -2.31
C MET A 28 -21.97 12.02 -1.87
N ILE A 29 -23.08 11.34 -1.66
CA ILE A 29 -23.10 9.91 -1.32
C ILE A 29 -22.51 9.09 -2.44
N THR A 30 -22.88 9.37 -3.69
CA THR A 30 -22.34 8.67 -4.85
C THR A 30 -20.81 8.85 -4.94
N GLN A 31 -20.34 10.07 -4.76
CA GLN A 31 -18.92 10.38 -4.77
C GLN A 31 -18.17 9.69 -3.63
N LEU A 32 -18.73 9.74 -2.42
CA LEU A 32 -18.11 9.08 -1.26
C LEU A 32 -18.06 7.57 -1.42
N ARG A 33 -19.08 6.96 -2.01
CA ARG A 33 -19.08 5.52 -2.30
C ARG A 33 -18.00 5.16 -3.32
N ALA A 34 -17.83 5.99 -4.35
CA ALA A 34 -16.79 5.79 -5.35
C ALA A 34 -15.39 5.92 -4.72
N GLU A 35 -15.18 6.94 -3.90
CA GLU A 35 -13.92 7.13 -3.18
C GLU A 35 -13.63 5.98 -2.21
N LYS A 36 -14.65 5.51 -1.50
CA LYS A 36 -14.54 4.37 -0.61
C LYS A 36 -14.14 3.10 -1.36
N ALA A 37 -14.78 2.83 -2.48
CA ALA A 37 -14.45 1.67 -3.32
C ALA A 37 -13.01 1.75 -3.82
N GLN A 38 -12.57 2.92 -4.25
CA GLN A 38 -11.21 3.16 -4.71
C GLN A 38 -10.19 2.99 -3.57
N SER A 39 -10.51 3.49 -2.38
CA SER A 39 -9.66 3.33 -1.20
C SER A 39 -9.52 1.87 -0.78
N LEU A 40 -10.62 1.11 -0.81
CA LEU A 40 -10.60 -0.32 -0.51
C LEU A 40 -9.73 -1.08 -1.50
N ASP A 41 -9.85 -0.76 -2.79
CA ASP A 41 -9.05 -1.38 -3.83
C ASP A 41 -7.56 -1.04 -3.66
N THR A 42 -7.25 0.22 -3.41
CA THR A 42 -5.90 0.69 -3.14
C THR A 42 -5.32 0.02 -1.90
N ASN A 43 -6.09 -0.09 -0.82
CA ASN A 43 -5.65 -0.75 0.40
C ASN A 43 -5.35 -2.24 0.17
N ALA A 44 -6.19 -2.94 -0.57
CA ALA A 44 -5.97 -4.34 -0.91
C ALA A 44 -4.67 -4.51 -1.72
N ARG A 45 -4.45 -3.64 -2.70
CA ARG A 45 -3.24 -3.66 -3.53
C ARG A 45 -1.99 -3.35 -2.70
N LEU A 46 -2.06 -2.34 -1.83
CA LEU A 46 -0.94 -1.98 -0.95
C LEU A 46 -0.62 -3.09 0.04
N SER A 47 -1.63 -3.76 0.60
CA SER A 47 -1.43 -4.91 1.48
C SER A 47 -0.72 -6.05 0.77
N ALA A 48 -1.10 -6.34 -0.48
CA ALA A 48 -0.45 -7.36 -1.29
C ALA A 48 1.01 -6.98 -1.61
N GLU A 49 1.27 -5.71 -1.92
CA GLU A 49 2.63 -5.21 -2.16
C GLU A 49 3.51 -5.31 -0.90
N ILE A 50 2.95 -4.98 0.27
CA ILE A 50 3.67 -5.10 1.54
C ILE A 50 4.05 -6.55 1.80
N GLU A 51 3.16 -7.50 1.61
CA GLU A 51 3.47 -8.92 1.79
C GLU A 51 4.55 -9.39 0.82
N GLN A 52 4.47 -8.95 -0.44
CA GLN A 52 5.47 -9.28 -1.44
C GLN A 52 6.84 -8.70 -1.11
N LEU A 53 6.88 -7.45 -0.64
CA LEU A 53 8.13 -6.80 -0.21
C LEU A 53 8.71 -7.47 1.02
N ARG A 54 7.88 -7.89 1.97
CA ARG A 54 8.34 -8.63 3.16
C ARG A 54 8.96 -9.97 2.77
N ALA A 55 8.35 -10.68 1.82
CA ALA A 55 8.91 -11.93 1.32
C ALA A 55 10.27 -11.70 0.65
N ARG A 56 10.39 -10.67 -0.18
CA ARG A 56 11.66 -10.30 -0.82
C ARG A 56 12.73 -9.92 0.20
N LEU A 57 12.33 -9.17 1.23
CA LEU A 57 13.26 -8.80 2.30
C LEU A 57 13.77 -10.01 3.06
N SER A 58 12.88 -10.95 3.39
CA SER A 58 13.25 -12.20 4.05
C SER A 58 14.23 -13.01 3.20
N ASP A 59 13.97 -13.13 1.89
CA ASP A 59 14.87 -13.81 0.97
C ASP A 59 16.23 -13.11 0.87
N ALA A 60 16.24 -11.78 0.80
CA ALA A 60 17.47 -11.01 0.76
C ALA A 60 18.30 -11.16 2.03
N GLU A 61 17.66 -11.19 3.20
CA GLU A 61 18.33 -11.43 4.48
C GLU A 61 18.95 -12.82 4.54
N GLN A 62 18.25 -13.82 4.02
CA GLN A 62 18.77 -15.18 3.95
C GLN A 62 19.99 -15.27 3.03
N VAL A 63 19.92 -14.64 1.85
CA VAL A 63 21.06 -14.58 0.92
C VAL A 63 22.25 -13.87 1.57
N ASN A 64 22.02 -12.75 2.27
CA ASN A 64 23.08 -12.04 2.96
C ASN A 64 23.75 -12.90 4.05
N THR A 65 22.97 -13.68 4.78
CA THR A 65 23.48 -14.62 5.78
C THR A 65 24.34 -15.70 5.11
N GLU A 66 23.91 -16.24 3.99
CA GLU A 66 24.67 -17.23 3.21
C GLU A 66 25.97 -16.64 2.67
N VAL A 67 25.93 -15.42 2.15
CA VAL A 67 27.11 -14.71 1.67
C VAL A 67 28.12 -14.49 2.80
N ALA A 68 27.65 -14.08 3.97
CA ALA A 68 28.51 -13.90 5.14
C ALA A 68 29.18 -15.21 5.55
N ALA A 69 28.43 -16.30 5.59
CA ALA A 69 28.96 -17.63 5.88
C ALA A 69 30.02 -18.08 4.87
N LEU A 70 29.74 -17.87 3.59
CA LEU A 70 30.70 -18.21 2.53
C LEU A 70 31.98 -17.38 2.58
N ARG A 71 31.89 -16.11 2.95
CA ARG A 71 33.05 -15.25 3.17
C ARG A 71 33.91 -15.74 4.34
N ASP A 72 33.28 -16.14 5.42
CA ASP A 72 33.99 -16.71 6.56
C ASP A 72 34.68 -18.01 6.19
N GLU A 73 34.03 -18.90 5.47
CA GLU A 73 34.63 -20.12 4.97
C GLU A 73 35.81 -19.83 4.04
N ARG A 74 35.67 -18.88 3.15
CA ARG A 74 36.75 -18.44 2.27
C ARG A 74 37.96 -17.97 3.07
N ASP A 75 37.75 -17.19 4.11
CA ASP A 75 38.82 -16.64 4.92
C ASP A 75 39.54 -17.75 5.70
N VAL A 76 38.80 -18.73 6.21
CA VAL A 76 39.36 -19.91 6.85
C VAL A 76 40.24 -20.71 5.86
N ILE A 77 39.76 -20.93 4.67
CA ILE A 77 40.50 -21.65 3.60
C ILE A 77 41.77 -20.90 3.23
N ARG A 78 41.72 -19.60 3.06
CA ARG A 78 42.87 -18.74 2.78
C ARG A 78 43.94 -18.86 3.86
N THR A 79 43.52 -18.81 5.13
CA THR A 79 44.41 -18.95 6.25
C THR A 79 45.12 -20.30 6.24
N ARG A 80 44.37 -21.39 6.00
CA ARG A 80 44.95 -22.73 5.94
C ARG A 80 45.92 -22.88 4.78
N VAL A 81 45.57 -22.36 3.60
CA VAL A 81 46.45 -22.39 2.44
C VAL A 81 47.74 -21.62 2.70
N SER A 82 47.65 -20.45 3.32
CA SER A 82 48.81 -19.65 3.69
C SER A 82 49.70 -20.37 4.67
N GLU A 83 49.14 -21.03 5.67
CA GLU A 83 49.89 -21.83 6.65
C GLU A 83 50.60 -23.01 5.98
N MET A 84 49.91 -23.71 5.06
CA MET A 84 50.52 -24.82 4.32
C MET A 84 51.67 -24.32 3.44
N LEU A 85 51.52 -23.20 2.75
CA LEU A 85 52.57 -22.61 1.95
C LEU A 85 53.80 -22.25 2.82
N GLN A 86 53.59 -21.67 4.00
CA GLN A 86 54.67 -21.37 4.93
C GLN A 86 55.42 -22.62 5.38
N GLN A 87 54.69 -23.71 5.64
CA GLN A 87 55.29 -24.99 6.01
C GLN A 87 56.12 -25.58 4.87
N LEU A 88 55.61 -25.48 3.65
CA LEU A 88 56.37 -25.97 2.47
C LEU A 88 57.60 -25.13 2.18
N GLU A 89 57.53 -23.83 2.36
CA GLU A 89 58.71 -22.95 2.20
C GLU A 89 59.79 -23.18 3.25
N ALA A 90 59.41 -23.66 4.41
CA ALA A 90 60.37 -23.98 5.51
C ALA A 90 61.12 -25.27 5.27
N ILE A 91 60.65 -26.09 4.36
CA ILE A 91 61.36 -27.31 3.98
C ILE A 91 62.38 -26.99 2.90
#